data_076bba8f3d168ad57e28ae2547b999ee
#
_entry.id   076bba8f3d168ad57e28ae2547b999ee
#
_cell.length_a   1.000
_cell.length_b   1.000
_cell.length_c   1.000
_cell.angle_alpha   90.00
_cell.angle_beta   90.00
_cell.angle_gamma   90.00
#
_symmetry.space_group_name_H-M   'P 1'
#
loop_
_entity.id
_entity.type
_entity.pdbx_description
1 polymer ?
#
loop_
_entity_poly.entity_id
_entity_poly.type
_entity_poly.pdbx_seq_one_letter_code
_entity_poly.pdbx_strand_id
1 'polypeptide(L)'
;MKNPWNEIRLDTYEAHMSLNSVRQLQALNALMGDQLAAYPVRTAMILGVAGGNGLEHVRREKYDAVYGVDLNREYLHAALARFPELDGVLRLLELDLTRDAEKLPRAELVIADLLIEYIGYAAFRRVIRQVFPRFVSCVIQINTDAEEWVSDSPWLHAFDGLDAIHHQMEPAALSEKMAEIGYRPILRSAAPLPNGKQLLRLDYGRSA
;
A
#
# COMPACT_ATOMS: atom_id res chain seq x y z
N MET A 1 18.99 -5.19 12.18
CA MET A 1 19.04 -5.64 10.77
C MET A 1 18.41 -4.52 9.93
N LYS A 2 19.02 -4.16 8.82
CA LYS A 2 18.48 -3.14 7.91
C LYS A 2 17.27 -3.75 7.18
N ASN A 3 16.20 -2.99 6.97
CA ASN A 3 15.03 -3.49 6.27
C ASN A 3 15.38 -3.72 4.78
N PRO A 4 15.08 -4.88 4.18
CA PRO A 4 15.45 -5.19 2.79
C PRO A 4 14.92 -4.18 1.76
N TRP A 5 13.77 -3.54 2.01
CA TRP A 5 13.23 -2.50 1.15
C TRP A 5 14.14 -1.28 0.97
N ASN A 6 15.09 -1.04 1.91
CA ASN A 6 16.10 0.01 1.75
C ASN A 6 17.21 -0.33 0.74
N GLU A 7 17.27 -1.58 0.27
CA GLU A 7 18.33 -2.07 -0.64
C GLU A 7 17.80 -2.28 -2.06
N ILE A 8 16.48 -2.32 -2.25
CA ILE A 8 15.85 -2.46 -3.56
C ILE A 8 15.79 -1.08 -4.22
N ARG A 9 16.34 -0.99 -5.43
CA ARG A 9 16.28 0.24 -6.23
C ARG A 9 14.87 0.45 -6.80
N LEU A 10 14.42 1.70 -6.87
CA LEU A 10 13.08 2.04 -7.39
C LEU A 10 12.90 1.59 -8.84
N ASP A 11 13.91 1.81 -9.69
CA ASP A 11 13.88 1.42 -11.10
C ASP A 11 13.74 -0.10 -11.28
N THR A 12 14.43 -0.87 -10.44
CA THR A 12 14.35 -2.35 -10.43
C THR A 12 12.96 -2.82 -9.98
N TYR A 13 12.42 -2.21 -8.91
CA TYR A 13 11.08 -2.49 -8.42
C TYR A 13 10.01 -2.19 -9.49
N GLU A 14 10.04 -0.98 -10.06
CA GLU A 14 9.07 -0.57 -11.07
C GLU A 14 9.19 -1.39 -12.37
N ALA A 15 10.41 -1.73 -12.79
CA ALA A 15 10.64 -2.57 -13.96
C ALA A 15 10.05 -3.98 -13.77
N HIS A 16 10.23 -4.59 -12.58
CA HIS A 16 9.62 -5.86 -12.23
C HIS A 16 8.09 -5.78 -12.26
N MET A 17 7.53 -4.82 -11.50
CA MET A 17 6.10 -4.68 -11.32
C MET A 17 5.35 -4.31 -12.62
N SER A 18 6.03 -3.66 -13.58
CA SER A 18 5.45 -3.21 -14.85
C SER A 18 5.50 -4.22 -15.98
N LEU A 19 6.25 -5.33 -15.84
CA LEU A 19 6.36 -6.38 -16.87
C LEU A 19 4.99 -6.83 -17.38
N ASN A 20 4.88 -7.11 -18.68
CA ASN A 20 3.64 -7.61 -19.28
C ASN A 20 3.13 -8.92 -18.66
N SER A 21 4.03 -9.77 -18.18
CA SER A 21 3.71 -11.00 -17.45
C SER A 21 3.27 -10.75 -15.99
N VAL A 22 3.61 -9.61 -15.41
CA VAL A 22 3.31 -9.24 -14.01
C VAL A 22 2.14 -8.26 -13.91
N ARG A 23 2.24 -7.10 -14.53
CA ARG A 23 1.24 -6.02 -14.62
C ARG A 23 0.67 -5.53 -13.28
N GLN A 24 1.39 -5.75 -12.20
CA GLN A 24 0.97 -5.28 -10.87
C GLN A 24 0.97 -3.75 -10.79
N LEU A 25 1.98 -3.09 -11.37
CA LEU A 25 2.08 -1.62 -11.31
C LEU A 25 0.86 -0.95 -11.95
N GLN A 26 0.43 -1.43 -13.13
CA GLN A 26 -0.71 -0.89 -13.85
C GLN A 26 -2.04 -1.19 -13.12
N ALA A 27 -2.18 -2.40 -12.59
CA ALA A 27 -3.36 -2.80 -11.84
C ALA A 27 -3.50 -2.00 -10.53
N LEU A 28 -2.41 -1.81 -9.78
CA LEU A 28 -2.39 -0.99 -8.57
C LEU A 28 -2.66 0.49 -8.87
N ASN A 29 -2.17 1.02 -9.99
CA ASN A 29 -2.47 2.37 -10.43
C ASN A 29 -3.98 2.60 -10.60
N ALA A 30 -4.66 1.70 -11.31
CA ALA A 30 -6.10 1.77 -11.48
C ALA A 30 -6.86 1.63 -10.15
N LEU A 31 -6.44 0.68 -9.30
CA LEU A 31 -7.03 0.48 -7.97
C LEU A 31 -6.84 1.72 -7.07
N MET A 32 -5.67 2.35 -7.08
CA MET A 32 -5.40 3.60 -6.34
C MET A 32 -6.36 4.71 -6.77
N GLY A 33 -6.60 4.87 -8.07
CA GLY A 33 -7.58 5.82 -8.59
C GLY A 33 -8.98 5.59 -8.03
N ASP A 34 -9.43 4.32 -8.03
CA ASP A 34 -10.72 3.92 -7.47
C ASP A 34 -10.79 4.13 -5.94
N GLN A 35 -9.71 3.82 -5.21
CA GLN A 35 -9.64 4.00 -3.76
C GLN A 35 -9.70 5.50 -3.38
N LEU A 36 -8.94 6.34 -4.08
CA LEU A 36 -8.95 7.79 -3.87
C LEU A 36 -10.30 8.42 -4.23
N ALA A 37 -11.06 7.86 -5.17
CA ALA A 37 -12.37 8.36 -5.57
C ALA A 37 -13.51 7.90 -4.64
N ALA A 38 -13.38 6.73 -3.98
CA ALA A 38 -14.48 5.97 -3.39
C ALA A 38 -15.22 6.67 -2.23
N TYR A 39 -14.54 7.46 -1.41
CA TYR A 39 -15.08 7.95 -0.14
C TYR A 39 -15.13 9.47 -0.05
N PRO A 40 -16.15 10.05 0.64
CA PRO A 40 -16.28 11.50 0.86
C PRO A 40 -15.38 11.93 2.02
N VAL A 41 -14.07 11.98 1.78
CA VAL A 41 -13.03 12.32 2.73
C VAL A 41 -12.14 13.44 2.18
N ARG A 42 -11.53 14.21 3.08
CA ARG A 42 -10.65 15.31 2.73
C ARG A 42 -9.18 15.04 3.07
N THR A 43 -8.91 13.99 3.83
CA THR A 43 -7.53 13.58 4.14
C THR A 43 -7.35 12.10 3.87
N ALA A 44 -6.23 11.74 3.21
CA ALA A 44 -5.86 10.37 2.94
C ALA A 44 -4.42 10.09 3.38
N MET A 45 -4.11 8.85 3.68
CA MET A 45 -2.78 8.36 3.95
C MET A 45 -2.52 7.11 3.12
N ILE A 46 -1.46 7.15 2.31
CA ILE A 46 -1.00 6.04 1.48
C ILE A 46 0.23 5.44 2.16
N LEU A 47 0.11 4.22 2.62
CA LEU A 47 1.16 3.47 3.28
C LEU A 47 1.95 2.67 2.24
N GLY A 48 3.27 2.80 2.22
CA GLY A 48 4.12 2.22 1.19
C GLY A 48 3.94 2.94 -0.15
N VAL A 49 4.05 4.29 -0.16
CA VAL A 49 3.79 5.10 -1.35
C VAL A 49 4.81 4.87 -2.48
N ALA A 50 5.95 4.27 -2.17
CA ALA A 50 7.05 4.01 -3.09
C ALA A 50 7.41 5.23 -3.95
N GLY A 51 7.59 5.06 -5.26
CA GLY A 51 7.84 6.14 -6.22
C GLY A 51 6.61 6.96 -6.63
N GLY A 52 5.45 6.74 -5.97
CA GLY A 52 4.25 7.53 -6.17
C GLY A 52 3.29 7.00 -7.24
N ASN A 53 3.35 5.72 -7.61
CA ASN A 53 2.40 5.13 -8.54
C ASN A 53 0.95 5.35 -8.08
N GLY A 54 0.15 6.03 -8.92
CA GLY A 54 -1.25 6.38 -8.61
C GLY A 54 -1.44 7.75 -7.96
N LEU A 55 -0.39 8.50 -7.61
CA LEU A 55 -0.52 9.86 -7.08
C LEU A 55 -1.11 10.84 -8.09
N GLU A 56 -1.05 10.58 -9.40
CA GLU A 56 -1.72 11.34 -10.46
C GLU A 56 -3.24 11.38 -10.30
N HIS A 57 -3.82 10.46 -9.52
CA HIS A 57 -5.26 10.45 -9.22
C HIS A 57 -5.65 11.36 -8.04
N VAL A 58 -4.69 11.94 -7.35
CA VAL A 58 -4.95 12.90 -6.26
C VAL A 58 -5.53 14.19 -6.83
N ARG A 59 -6.75 14.52 -6.43
CA ARG A 59 -7.42 15.76 -6.81
C ARG A 59 -7.29 16.81 -5.72
N ARG A 60 -6.61 17.92 -6.02
CA ARG A 60 -6.39 19.01 -5.07
C ARG A 60 -7.69 19.61 -4.54
N GLU A 61 -8.77 19.60 -5.33
CA GLU A 61 -10.08 20.11 -4.95
C GLU A 61 -10.77 19.20 -3.94
N LYS A 62 -10.41 17.91 -3.93
CA LYS A 62 -10.95 16.92 -3.00
C LYS A 62 -10.18 16.86 -1.69
N TYR A 63 -8.84 16.94 -1.75
CA TYR A 63 -8.00 16.66 -0.60
C TYR A 63 -7.35 17.92 0.00
N ASP A 64 -7.47 18.10 1.31
CA ASP A 64 -6.72 19.09 2.09
C ASP A 64 -5.30 18.60 2.39
N ALA A 65 -5.12 17.27 2.54
CA ALA A 65 -3.83 16.63 2.71
C ALA A 65 -3.86 15.16 2.27
N VAL A 66 -2.81 14.74 1.57
CA VAL A 66 -2.50 13.34 1.29
C VAL A 66 -1.12 13.04 1.86
N TYR A 67 -1.05 12.10 2.81
CA TYR A 67 0.20 11.65 3.40
C TYR A 67 0.71 10.44 2.63
N GLY A 68 1.90 10.52 2.06
CA GLY A 68 2.63 9.38 1.49
C GLY A 68 3.68 8.90 2.49
N VAL A 69 3.56 7.67 2.96
CA VAL A 69 4.47 7.10 3.97
C VAL A 69 5.31 6.01 3.34
N ASP A 70 6.61 6.10 3.50
CA ASP A 70 7.54 5.04 3.09
C ASP A 70 8.77 5.06 4.01
N LEU A 71 9.46 3.93 4.12
CA LEU A 71 10.71 3.85 4.87
C LEU A 71 11.94 4.19 4.00
N ASN A 72 11.78 4.12 2.67
CA ASN A 72 12.86 4.36 1.71
C ASN A 72 12.85 5.83 1.26
N ARG A 73 13.84 6.57 1.75
CA ARG A 73 14.01 8.01 1.44
C ARG A 73 14.16 8.28 -0.06
N GLU A 74 14.86 7.41 -0.81
CA GLU A 74 15.05 7.60 -2.25
C GLU A 74 13.73 7.48 -3.01
N TYR A 75 12.85 6.58 -2.57
CA TYR A 75 11.51 6.43 -3.11
C TYR A 75 10.68 7.71 -2.90
N LEU A 76 10.72 8.25 -1.68
CA LEU A 76 10.02 9.50 -1.37
C LEU A 76 10.55 10.69 -2.18
N HIS A 77 11.87 10.79 -2.36
CA HIS A 77 12.45 11.83 -3.22
C HIS A 77 11.99 11.70 -4.68
N ALA A 78 11.90 10.47 -5.20
CA ALA A 78 11.41 10.23 -6.55
C ALA A 78 9.91 10.61 -6.67
N ALA A 79 9.08 10.24 -5.69
CA ALA A 79 7.67 10.63 -5.65
C ALA A 79 7.50 12.15 -5.63
N LEU A 80 8.27 12.86 -4.79
CA LEU A 80 8.23 14.32 -4.73
C LEU A 80 8.61 14.97 -6.06
N ALA A 81 9.66 14.46 -6.71
CA ALA A 81 10.14 14.99 -7.98
C ALA A 81 9.17 14.74 -9.15
N ARG A 82 8.39 13.66 -9.09
CA ARG A 82 7.43 13.29 -10.14
C ARG A 82 6.13 14.08 -10.09
N PHE A 83 5.71 14.55 -8.90
CA PHE A 83 4.42 15.19 -8.68
C PHE A 83 4.53 16.59 -8.06
N PRO A 84 5.29 17.52 -8.70
CA PRO A 84 5.43 18.88 -8.18
C PRO A 84 4.10 19.65 -8.13
N GLU A 85 3.12 19.26 -8.94
CA GLU A 85 1.76 19.82 -8.93
C GLU A 85 0.98 19.53 -7.66
N LEU A 86 1.41 18.54 -6.87
CA LEU A 86 0.79 18.21 -5.59
C LEU A 86 1.39 18.96 -4.40
N ASP A 87 2.29 19.94 -4.66
CA ASP A 87 2.81 20.80 -3.60
C ASP A 87 1.71 21.45 -2.78
N GLY A 88 1.86 21.48 -1.46
CA GLY A 88 0.87 21.97 -0.51
C GLY A 88 -0.22 20.95 -0.13
N VAL A 89 -0.45 19.90 -0.93
CA VAL A 89 -1.40 18.80 -0.61
C VAL A 89 -0.67 17.54 -0.22
N LEU A 90 0.34 17.12 -0.99
CA LEU A 90 1.14 15.91 -0.71
C LEU A 90 2.15 16.20 0.41
N ARG A 91 2.17 15.34 1.41
CA ARG A 91 3.11 15.37 2.54
C ARG A 91 3.77 14.02 2.68
N LEU A 92 5.07 13.95 2.40
CA LEU A 92 5.83 12.71 2.46
C LEU A 92 6.46 12.52 3.84
N LEU A 93 6.34 11.30 4.40
CA LEU A 93 6.82 10.92 5.72
C LEU A 93 7.74 9.71 5.61
N GLU A 94 9.01 9.88 6.00
CA GLU A 94 9.99 8.78 6.10
C GLU A 94 9.82 8.09 7.45
N LEU A 95 9.11 6.95 7.47
CA LEU A 95 8.79 6.21 8.69
C LEU A 95 8.83 4.69 8.45
N ASP A 96 9.39 3.96 9.40
CA ASP A 96 9.24 2.50 9.49
C ASP A 96 7.94 2.18 10.26
N LEU A 97 6.91 1.76 9.54
CA LEU A 97 5.58 1.47 10.10
C LEU A 97 5.59 0.34 11.15
N THR A 98 6.65 -0.47 11.19
CA THR A 98 6.81 -1.50 12.23
C THR A 98 7.26 -0.93 13.57
N ARG A 99 7.80 0.31 13.60
CA ARG A 99 8.43 0.96 14.77
C ARG A 99 7.84 2.32 15.10
N ASP A 100 7.48 3.11 14.07
CA ASP A 100 7.20 4.54 14.18
C ASP A 100 5.70 4.88 14.03
N ALA A 101 4.82 3.91 14.26
CA ALA A 101 3.38 4.11 14.05
C ALA A 101 2.81 5.31 14.84
N GLU A 102 3.36 5.59 16.03
CA GLU A 102 2.93 6.69 16.91
C GLU A 102 3.21 8.09 16.34
N LYS A 103 4.10 8.20 15.33
CA LYS A 103 4.42 9.46 14.67
C LYS A 103 3.43 9.83 13.54
N LEU A 104 2.56 8.90 13.18
CA LEU A 104 1.60 9.11 12.11
C LEU A 104 0.52 10.12 12.50
N PRO A 105 0.20 11.09 11.63
CA PRO A 105 -0.92 12.00 11.83
C PRO A 105 -2.27 11.28 11.63
N ARG A 106 -3.36 11.94 11.99
CA ARG A 106 -4.73 11.49 11.68
C ARG A 106 -5.00 11.67 10.18
N ALA A 107 -5.76 10.74 9.61
CA ALA A 107 -6.31 10.84 8.26
C ALA A 107 -7.67 10.11 8.20
N GLU A 108 -8.55 10.52 7.30
CA GLU A 108 -9.89 9.94 7.19
C GLU A 108 -9.93 8.65 6.37
N LEU A 109 -9.00 8.49 5.42
CA LEU A 109 -8.80 7.30 4.60
C LEU A 109 -7.36 6.80 4.76
N VAL A 110 -7.20 5.50 4.97
CA VAL A 110 -5.91 4.81 4.85
C VAL A 110 -5.97 3.88 3.64
N ILE A 111 -4.95 3.96 2.78
CA ILE A 111 -4.72 3.06 1.65
C ILE A 111 -3.45 2.27 1.93
N ALA A 112 -3.49 0.93 1.75
CA ALA A 112 -2.37 0.03 1.98
C ALA A 112 -2.36 -1.06 0.90
N ASP A 113 -1.60 -0.85 -0.17
CA ASP A 113 -1.56 -1.73 -1.32
C ASP A 113 -0.25 -2.52 -1.34
N LEU A 114 -0.36 -3.85 -1.22
CA LEU A 114 0.76 -4.81 -1.13
C LEU A 114 1.79 -4.44 -0.04
N LEU A 115 1.32 -3.89 1.07
CA LEU A 115 2.17 -3.47 2.19
C LEU A 115 2.03 -4.38 3.41
N ILE A 116 0.80 -4.86 3.68
CA ILE A 116 0.50 -5.62 4.90
C ILE A 116 1.34 -6.90 4.94
N GLU A 117 1.65 -7.45 3.77
CA GLU A 117 2.51 -8.60 3.55
C GLU A 117 3.92 -8.43 4.17
N TYR A 118 4.40 -7.19 4.30
CA TYR A 118 5.76 -6.90 4.79
C TYR A 118 5.80 -6.38 6.23
N ILE A 119 4.72 -5.78 6.72
CA ILE A 119 4.65 -5.27 8.09
C ILE A 119 3.86 -6.18 9.03
N GLY A 120 3.07 -7.09 8.48
CA GLY A 120 2.21 -8.02 9.21
C GLY A 120 1.00 -7.36 9.88
N TYR A 121 0.03 -8.18 10.27
CA TYR A 121 -1.23 -7.71 10.86
C TYR A 121 -1.05 -6.89 12.14
N ALA A 122 -0.07 -7.25 12.98
CA ALA A 122 0.12 -6.58 14.28
C ALA A 122 0.56 -5.13 14.10
N ALA A 123 1.52 -4.86 13.21
CA ALA A 123 1.96 -3.50 12.91
C ALA A 123 0.87 -2.72 12.19
N PHE A 124 0.20 -3.33 11.21
CA PHE A 124 -0.91 -2.70 10.50
C PHE A 124 -2.02 -2.25 11.47
N ARG A 125 -2.44 -3.09 12.41
CA ARG A 125 -3.41 -2.70 13.44
C ARG A 125 -2.96 -1.54 14.30
N ARG A 126 -1.67 -1.45 14.67
CA ARG A 126 -1.13 -0.29 15.42
C ARG A 126 -1.25 0.98 14.58
N VAL A 127 -0.90 0.92 13.30
CA VAL A 127 -1.05 2.03 12.36
C VAL A 127 -2.51 2.49 12.29
N ILE A 128 -3.46 1.57 12.07
CA ILE A 128 -4.88 1.92 11.96
C ILE A 128 -5.41 2.52 13.27
N ARG A 129 -5.02 2.01 14.43
CA ARG A 129 -5.40 2.61 15.72
C ARG A 129 -4.85 4.02 15.91
N GLN A 130 -3.61 4.28 15.46
CA GLN A 130 -2.97 5.58 15.56
C GLN A 130 -3.61 6.60 14.60
N VAL A 131 -3.74 6.25 13.33
CA VAL A 131 -4.31 7.12 12.29
C VAL A 131 -5.80 7.32 12.54
N PHE A 132 -6.50 6.28 13.01
CA PHE A 132 -7.92 6.26 13.35
C PHE A 132 -8.81 6.72 12.19
N PRO A 133 -8.69 6.14 11.00
CA PRO A 133 -9.43 6.58 9.83
C PRO A 133 -10.91 6.22 9.91
N ARG A 134 -11.73 6.86 9.05
CA ARG A 134 -13.14 6.46 8.82
C ARG A 134 -13.20 5.24 7.91
N PHE A 135 -12.31 5.20 6.93
CA PHE A 135 -12.22 4.15 5.93
C PHE A 135 -10.80 3.62 5.80
N VAL A 136 -10.67 2.33 5.59
CA VAL A 136 -9.42 1.64 5.28
C VAL A 136 -9.63 0.88 3.99
N SER A 137 -8.78 1.08 2.99
CA SER A 137 -8.79 0.35 1.74
C SER A 137 -7.46 -0.37 1.57
N CYS A 138 -7.50 -1.70 1.49
CA CYS A 138 -6.32 -2.54 1.38
C CYS A 138 -6.35 -3.32 0.08
N VAL A 139 -5.19 -3.50 -0.54
CA VAL A 139 -4.99 -4.48 -1.61
C VAL A 139 -3.96 -5.49 -1.13
N ILE A 140 -4.34 -6.76 -1.13
CA ILE A 140 -3.45 -7.90 -0.85
C ILE A 140 -3.32 -8.78 -2.08
N GLN A 141 -2.16 -9.44 -2.23
CA GLN A 141 -1.97 -10.43 -3.29
C GLN A 141 -2.49 -11.80 -2.84
N ILE A 142 -3.28 -12.43 -3.70
CA ILE A 142 -3.68 -13.82 -3.57
C ILE A 142 -2.87 -14.62 -4.57
N ASN A 143 -2.04 -15.53 -4.05
CA ASN A 143 -1.24 -16.42 -4.86
C ASN A 143 -2.04 -17.68 -5.18
N THR A 144 -1.92 -18.17 -6.41
CA THR A 144 -2.46 -19.47 -6.83
C THR A 144 -1.52 -20.61 -6.42
N ASP A 145 -0.24 -20.28 -6.22
CA ASP A 145 0.79 -21.16 -5.69
C ASP A 145 1.48 -20.45 -4.50
N ALA A 146 1.55 -21.11 -3.35
CA ALA A 146 2.10 -20.53 -2.13
C ALA A 146 3.63 -20.41 -2.14
N GLU A 147 4.34 -21.19 -2.98
CA GLU A 147 5.80 -21.22 -3.00
C GLU A 147 6.39 -20.07 -3.83
N GLU A 148 5.65 -19.52 -4.79
CA GLU A 148 6.12 -18.46 -5.69
C GLU A 148 5.33 -17.15 -5.50
N TRP A 149 5.49 -16.50 -4.34
CA TRP A 149 4.82 -15.23 -4.07
C TRP A 149 5.39 -14.06 -4.89
N VAL A 150 6.70 -14.02 -5.20
CA VAL A 150 7.29 -13.11 -6.18
C VAL A 150 7.02 -13.65 -7.58
N SER A 151 6.65 -12.79 -8.51
CA SER A 151 6.45 -13.17 -9.91
C SER A 151 7.79 -13.34 -10.61
N ASP A 152 7.88 -14.30 -11.54
CA ASP A 152 9.09 -14.51 -12.34
C ASP A 152 9.41 -13.27 -13.19
N SER A 153 10.69 -12.88 -13.16
CA SER A 153 11.21 -11.73 -13.92
C SER A 153 12.74 -11.75 -14.00
N PRO A 154 13.35 -10.99 -14.93
CA PRO A 154 14.80 -10.80 -14.97
C PRO A 154 15.39 -10.20 -13.67
N TRP A 155 14.57 -9.61 -12.80
CA TRP A 155 14.98 -8.99 -11.54
C TRP A 155 14.60 -9.80 -10.30
N LEU A 156 14.16 -11.06 -10.46
CA LEU A 156 13.66 -11.90 -9.36
C LEU A 156 14.59 -11.88 -8.13
N HIS A 157 15.89 -12.08 -8.33
CA HIS A 157 16.88 -12.12 -7.25
C HIS A 157 17.10 -10.79 -6.51
N ALA A 158 16.61 -9.66 -7.04
CA ALA A 158 16.65 -8.40 -6.30
C ALA A 158 15.69 -8.41 -5.08
N PHE A 159 14.75 -9.35 -5.05
CA PHE A 159 13.71 -9.48 -4.01
C PHE A 159 13.99 -10.61 -3.00
N ASP A 160 15.05 -11.39 -3.15
CA ASP A 160 15.37 -12.53 -2.27
C ASP A 160 15.42 -12.14 -0.78
N GLY A 161 15.90 -10.94 -0.47
CA GLY A 161 15.93 -10.41 0.90
C GLY A 161 14.57 -10.22 1.55
N LEU A 162 13.49 -10.14 0.75
CA LEU A 162 12.13 -9.93 1.26
C LEU A 162 11.54 -11.19 1.88
N ASP A 163 12.04 -12.38 1.58
CA ASP A 163 11.59 -13.64 2.18
C ASP A 163 11.67 -13.60 3.73
N ALA A 164 12.64 -12.86 4.26
CA ALA A 164 12.82 -12.71 5.70
C ALA A 164 11.71 -11.93 6.41
N ILE A 165 10.91 -11.13 5.66
CA ILE A 165 9.87 -10.25 6.20
C ILE A 165 8.50 -10.44 5.53
N HIS A 166 8.42 -11.30 4.51
CA HIS A 166 7.16 -11.55 3.81
C HIS A 166 6.22 -12.42 4.66
N HIS A 167 4.94 -12.06 4.65
CA HIS A 167 3.85 -12.81 5.29
C HIS A 167 2.77 -13.13 4.26
N GLN A 168 2.38 -14.37 4.16
CA GLN A 168 1.22 -14.76 3.37
C GLN A 168 -0.04 -14.14 3.98
N MET A 169 -0.83 -13.44 3.17
CA MET A 169 -2.06 -12.79 3.61
C MET A 169 -3.28 -13.64 3.32
N GLU A 170 -4.14 -13.75 4.33
CA GLU A 170 -5.44 -14.42 4.24
C GLU A 170 -6.57 -13.40 4.40
N PRO A 171 -7.51 -13.30 3.43
CA PRO A 171 -8.58 -12.29 3.47
C PRO A 171 -9.47 -12.38 4.72
N ALA A 172 -9.74 -13.61 5.17
CA ALA A 172 -10.54 -13.84 6.38
C ALA A 172 -9.80 -13.37 7.64
N ALA A 173 -8.50 -13.72 7.75
CA ALA A 173 -7.66 -13.30 8.87
C ALA A 173 -7.51 -11.77 8.92
N LEU A 174 -7.30 -11.10 7.78
CA LEU A 174 -7.26 -9.63 7.73
C LEU A 174 -8.58 -9.04 8.24
N SER A 175 -9.73 -9.56 7.78
CA SER A 175 -11.05 -9.06 8.20
C SER A 175 -11.31 -9.28 9.69
N GLU A 176 -10.87 -10.41 10.25
CA GLU A 176 -10.92 -10.68 11.69
C GLU A 176 -10.08 -9.64 12.46
N LYS A 177 -8.84 -9.39 12.02
CA LYS A 177 -7.95 -8.41 12.66
C LYS A 177 -8.49 -6.98 12.57
N MET A 178 -9.20 -6.64 11.51
CA MET A 178 -9.88 -5.35 11.38
C MET A 178 -11.12 -5.27 12.30
N ALA A 179 -11.88 -6.35 12.44
CA ALA A 179 -13.03 -6.43 13.34
C ALA A 179 -12.62 -6.25 14.83
N GLU A 180 -11.47 -6.83 15.25
CA GLU A 180 -10.90 -6.66 16.60
C GLU A 180 -10.64 -5.18 16.98
N ILE A 181 -10.53 -4.29 16.00
CA ILE A 181 -10.30 -2.85 16.18
C ILE A 181 -11.47 -1.98 15.73
N GLY A 182 -12.66 -2.58 15.54
CA GLY A 182 -13.91 -1.87 15.28
C GLY A 182 -14.16 -1.50 13.82
N TYR A 183 -13.56 -2.19 12.86
CA TYR A 183 -13.81 -1.98 11.44
C TYR A 183 -14.57 -3.16 10.84
N ARG A 184 -15.52 -2.86 9.95
CA ARG A 184 -16.32 -3.89 9.25
C ARG A 184 -16.06 -3.81 7.74
N PRO A 185 -16.03 -4.95 7.04
CA PRO A 185 -15.89 -4.98 5.60
C PRO A 185 -17.09 -4.30 4.92
N ILE A 186 -16.80 -3.45 3.93
CA ILE A 186 -17.81 -2.71 3.15
C ILE A 186 -17.68 -2.90 1.65
N LEU A 187 -16.50 -3.39 1.19
CA LEU A 187 -16.27 -3.72 -0.22
C LEU A 187 -15.28 -4.89 -0.32
N ARG A 188 -15.50 -5.74 -1.31
CA ARG A 188 -14.56 -6.76 -1.77
C ARG A 188 -14.59 -6.81 -3.29
N SER A 189 -13.44 -6.63 -3.94
CA SER A 189 -13.29 -6.79 -5.38
C SER A 189 -11.94 -7.41 -5.72
N ALA A 190 -11.87 -8.14 -6.83
CA ALA A 190 -10.66 -8.81 -7.28
C ALA A 190 -10.27 -8.34 -8.67
N ALA A 191 -8.98 -8.13 -8.89
CA ALA A 191 -8.38 -7.83 -10.17
C ALA A 191 -7.40 -8.95 -10.54
N PRO A 192 -7.70 -9.76 -11.58
CA PRO A 192 -6.82 -10.83 -12.02
C PRO A 192 -5.57 -10.27 -12.68
N LEU A 193 -4.44 -10.97 -12.50
CA LEU A 193 -3.17 -10.67 -13.14
C LEU A 193 -2.82 -11.72 -14.21
N PRO A 194 -2.00 -11.37 -15.23
CA PRO A 194 -1.66 -12.30 -16.33
C PRO A 194 -0.98 -13.60 -15.87
N ASN A 195 -0.28 -13.56 -14.74
CA ASN A 195 0.44 -14.70 -14.15
C ASN A 195 -0.44 -15.64 -13.29
N GLY A 196 -1.77 -15.48 -13.33
CA GLY A 196 -2.71 -16.28 -12.55
C GLY A 196 -2.92 -15.80 -11.12
N LYS A 197 -2.10 -14.88 -10.60
CA LYS A 197 -2.31 -14.23 -9.30
C LYS A 197 -3.48 -13.26 -9.36
N GLN A 198 -3.94 -12.81 -8.20
CA GLN A 198 -5.01 -11.80 -8.10
C GLN A 198 -4.63 -10.72 -7.09
N LEU A 199 -4.99 -9.49 -7.39
CA LEU A 199 -5.04 -8.43 -6.40
C LEU A 199 -6.45 -8.37 -5.82
N LEU A 200 -6.56 -8.54 -4.52
CA LEU A 200 -7.83 -8.49 -3.81
C LEU A 200 -7.91 -7.20 -3.00
N ARG A 201 -8.81 -6.31 -3.43
CA ARG A 201 -9.16 -5.11 -2.68
C ARG A 201 -10.20 -5.43 -1.63
N LEU A 202 -9.93 -5.01 -0.40
CA LEU A 202 -10.79 -5.11 0.77
C LEU A 202 -10.91 -3.74 1.42
N ASP A 203 -12.12 -3.19 1.44
CA ASP A 203 -12.37 -1.92 2.11
C ASP A 203 -13.15 -2.15 3.41
N TYR A 204 -12.82 -1.36 4.41
CA TYR A 204 -13.41 -1.42 5.74
C TYR A 204 -13.89 -0.04 6.16
N GLY A 205 -15.08 0.02 6.78
CA GLY A 205 -15.60 1.19 7.44
C GLY A 205 -15.53 1.02 8.95
N ARG A 206 -15.20 2.11 9.67
CA ARG A 206 -15.25 2.11 11.13
C ARG A 206 -16.70 2.01 11.61
N SER A 207 -16.95 1.07 12.53
CA SER A 207 -18.25 0.98 13.22
C SER A 207 -18.51 2.25 14.04
N ALA A 208 -19.75 2.69 14.06
CA ALA A 208 -20.19 3.83 14.87
C ALA A 208 -20.10 3.50 16.35
#